data_dfa4dacb8d06e4a7de69f2e0df856a8b
#
_entry.id   dfa4dacb8d06e4a7de69f2e0df856a8b
#
_cell.length_a   1.000
_cell.length_b   1.000
_cell.length_c   1.000
_cell.angle_alpha   90.00
_cell.angle_beta   90.00
_cell.angle_gamma   90.00
#
_symmetry.space_group_name_H-M   'P 1'
#
loop_
_entity.id
_entity.type
_entity.pdbx_description
1 polymer ?
#
loop_
_entity_poly.entity_id
_entity_poly.type
_entity_poly.pdbx_seq_one_letter_code
_entity_poly.pdbx_strand_id
1 'polypeptide(L)'
;MSRLPILKPEGNVPESVHAAPETTLPVLLTRRDEALGFFESKVSSVLGWARANSIFQYPFVTACCGMEYMSVMAGRYDLARFGAEFPRFTPRQADLLMIVGTINVKQSPVLKRVYDQMCEPKWVMAFGVCASSGGFYDNYATVQGADRVIPVDVYVPGCPPRPEQVLDGLKILQEKIQSQRHQLHSVEKSAELEDDGEKKKRFLARKRA
;
A
#
# COMPACT_ATOMS: atom_id res chain seq x y z
N MET A 1 8.37 -30.96 18.03
CA MET A 1 8.63 -30.10 16.85
C MET A 1 7.63 -30.49 15.75
N SER A 2 6.44 -29.92 15.79
CA SER A 2 5.35 -30.19 14.83
C SER A 2 5.36 -29.07 13.79
N ARG A 3 5.62 -29.46 12.54
CA ARG A 3 5.57 -28.56 11.39
C ARG A 3 4.12 -28.13 11.13
N LEU A 4 3.85 -26.85 11.17
CA LEU A 4 2.57 -26.28 10.73
C LEU A 4 2.42 -26.48 9.21
N PRO A 5 1.26 -26.86 8.70
CA PRO A 5 1.02 -27.03 7.28
C PRO A 5 0.96 -25.66 6.59
N ILE A 6 1.72 -25.54 5.50
CA ILE A 6 1.71 -24.39 4.60
C ILE A 6 0.38 -24.43 3.84
N LEU A 7 -0.53 -23.52 4.13
CA LEU A 7 -1.76 -23.31 3.37
C LEU A 7 -1.40 -22.70 2.00
N LYS A 8 -1.58 -23.48 0.94
CA LYS A 8 -1.54 -22.98 -0.43
C LYS A 8 -2.81 -22.16 -0.69
N PRO A 9 -2.73 -20.96 -1.25
CA PRO A 9 -3.92 -20.25 -1.69
C PRO A 9 -4.44 -20.89 -3.00
N GLU A 10 -5.43 -21.76 -2.91
CA GLU A 10 -6.25 -22.14 -4.04
C GLU A 10 -7.34 -21.08 -4.22
N GLY A 11 -7.04 -20.08 -5.00
CA GLY A 11 -7.99 -19.09 -5.48
C GLY A 11 -8.31 -19.37 -6.95
N ASN A 12 -9.42 -20.07 -7.21
CA ASN A 12 -10.03 -20.14 -8.54
C ASN A 12 -10.42 -18.71 -8.95
N VAL A 13 -9.73 -18.17 -9.94
CA VAL A 13 -10.13 -16.94 -10.63
C VAL A 13 -11.21 -17.33 -11.62
N PRO A 14 -12.45 -16.85 -11.52
CA PRO A 14 -13.47 -17.13 -12.53
C PRO A 14 -13.13 -16.40 -13.83
N GLU A 15 -12.86 -17.18 -14.86
CA GLU A 15 -12.68 -16.78 -16.25
C GLU A 15 -14.07 -16.52 -16.86
N SER A 16 -14.68 -15.38 -16.60
CA SER A 16 -15.85 -14.91 -17.36
C SER A 16 -16.22 -13.45 -17.01
N VAL A 17 -15.48 -12.48 -17.54
CA VAL A 17 -16.02 -11.13 -17.74
C VAL A 17 -15.57 -10.62 -19.12
N HIS A 18 -16.07 -11.27 -20.16
CA HIS A 18 -16.08 -10.71 -21.50
C HIS A 18 -17.41 -11.01 -22.14
N ALA A 19 -18.40 -10.19 -21.86
CA ALA A 19 -19.55 -10.00 -22.74
C ALA A 19 -20.15 -8.62 -22.42
N ALA A 20 -19.59 -7.58 -23.01
CA ALA A 20 -20.29 -6.32 -23.14
C ALA A 20 -21.38 -6.51 -24.22
N PRO A 21 -22.64 -6.03 -24.00
CA PRO A 21 -23.69 -6.11 -25.02
C PRO A 21 -23.28 -5.21 -26.19
N GLU A 22 -23.30 -5.78 -27.40
CA GLU A 22 -23.17 -5.04 -28.65
C GLU A 22 -24.39 -4.12 -28.83
N THR A 23 -24.26 -2.89 -28.41
CA THR A 23 -25.16 -1.81 -28.84
C THR A 23 -24.57 -1.22 -30.10
N THR A 24 -25.18 -1.54 -31.24
CA THR A 24 -24.90 -0.94 -32.55
C THR A 24 -25.28 0.55 -32.53
N LEU A 25 -24.35 1.38 -32.15
CA LEU A 25 -24.42 2.83 -32.29
C LEU A 25 -23.81 3.27 -33.62
N PRO A 26 -24.30 4.33 -34.28
CA PRO A 26 -23.84 4.75 -35.61
C PRO A 26 -22.37 5.16 -35.60
N VAL A 27 -21.69 4.87 -36.71
CA VAL A 27 -20.22 5.02 -36.95
C VAL A 27 -19.60 6.35 -36.49
N LEU A 28 -20.37 7.43 -36.38
CA LEU A 28 -19.91 8.73 -35.90
C LEU A 28 -19.65 8.77 -34.39
N LEU A 29 -20.32 7.94 -33.59
CA LEU A 29 -20.13 7.84 -32.14
C LEU A 29 -18.92 6.96 -31.79
N THR A 30 -18.63 5.94 -32.60
CA THR A 30 -17.48 5.05 -32.41
C THR A 30 -16.15 5.81 -32.46
N ARG A 31 -16.03 6.76 -33.41
CA ARG A 31 -14.82 7.58 -33.54
C ARG A 31 -14.60 8.54 -32.36
N ARG A 32 -15.68 9.03 -31.75
CA ARG A 32 -15.63 9.88 -30.57
C ARG A 32 -15.23 9.09 -29.32
N ASP A 33 -15.76 7.88 -29.15
CA ASP A 33 -15.47 7.03 -28.02
C ASP A 33 -14.05 6.47 -28.07
N GLU A 34 -13.54 6.14 -29.26
CA GLU A 34 -12.13 5.78 -29.46
C GLU A 34 -11.18 6.94 -29.13
N ALA A 35 -11.52 8.16 -29.56
CA ALA A 35 -10.71 9.35 -29.25
C ALA A 35 -10.73 9.69 -27.76
N LEU A 36 -11.90 9.56 -27.10
CA LEU A 36 -12.03 9.76 -25.65
C LEU A 36 -11.26 8.69 -24.89
N GLY A 37 -11.36 7.42 -25.25
CA GLY A 37 -10.61 6.34 -24.63
C GLY A 37 -9.10 6.48 -24.79
N PHE A 38 -8.63 6.95 -25.96
CA PHE A 38 -7.22 7.29 -26.17
C PHE A 38 -6.77 8.45 -25.26
N PHE A 39 -7.58 9.48 -25.14
CA PHE A 39 -7.29 10.64 -24.28
C PHE A 39 -7.27 10.24 -22.80
N GLU A 40 -8.24 9.47 -22.34
CA GLU A 40 -8.28 8.94 -20.98
C GLU A 40 -7.07 8.08 -20.65
N SER A 41 -6.63 7.22 -21.59
CA SER A 41 -5.45 6.38 -21.39
C SER A 41 -4.17 7.21 -21.28
N LYS A 42 -4.04 8.29 -22.05
CA LYS A 42 -2.89 9.22 -21.96
C LYS A 42 -2.90 10.01 -20.67
N VAL A 43 -4.05 10.54 -20.28
CA VAL A 43 -4.20 11.28 -19.02
C VAL A 43 -3.93 10.38 -17.82
N SER A 44 -4.43 9.16 -17.81
CA SER A 44 -4.16 8.20 -16.73
C SER A 44 -2.68 7.82 -16.62
N SER A 45 -1.97 7.72 -17.76
CA SER A 45 -0.53 7.47 -17.77
C SER A 45 0.28 8.63 -17.19
N VAL A 46 -0.07 9.88 -17.57
CA VAL A 46 0.57 11.09 -17.03
C VAL A 46 0.30 11.24 -15.53
N LEU A 47 -0.93 10.99 -15.08
CA LEU A 47 -1.28 11.02 -13.67
C LEU A 47 -0.55 9.93 -12.87
N GLY A 48 -0.41 8.71 -13.42
CA GLY A 48 0.37 7.64 -12.82
C GLY A 48 1.84 8.02 -12.65
N TRP A 49 2.44 8.61 -13.69
CA TRP A 49 3.81 9.10 -13.63
C TRP A 49 3.97 10.24 -12.60
N ALA A 50 3.06 11.20 -12.57
CA ALA A 50 3.10 12.30 -11.62
C ALA A 50 3.02 11.82 -10.17
N ARG A 51 2.12 10.86 -9.87
CA ARG A 51 1.99 10.25 -8.54
C ARG A 51 3.23 9.47 -8.13
N ALA A 52 3.82 8.70 -9.05
CA ALA A 52 5.02 7.92 -8.77
C ALA A 52 6.23 8.79 -8.44
N ASN A 53 6.30 10.02 -8.98
CA ASN A 53 7.40 10.95 -8.77
C ASN A 53 7.08 12.07 -7.75
N SER A 54 5.97 11.98 -7.02
CA SER A 54 5.55 12.96 -6.01
C SER A 54 5.01 12.24 -4.78
N ILE A 55 5.89 11.50 -4.10
CA ILE A 55 5.54 10.68 -2.94
C ILE A 55 5.93 11.40 -1.67
N PHE A 56 4.95 11.66 -0.78
CA PHE A 56 5.19 12.18 0.56
C PHE A 56 5.21 11.03 1.56
N GLN A 57 6.33 10.84 2.21
CA GLN A 57 6.53 9.74 3.15
C GLN A 57 6.18 10.12 4.59
N TYR A 58 5.51 9.22 5.30
CA TYR A 58 5.34 9.26 6.75
C TYR A 58 6.24 8.20 7.39
N PRO A 59 7.33 8.58 8.04
CA PRO A 59 8.21 7.62 8.70
C PRO A 59 7.68 7.27 10.09
N PHE A 60 7.25 6.03 10.26
CA PHE A 60 6.94 5.45 11.57
C PHE A 60 8.17 4.76 12.12
N VAL A 61 9.04 5.53 12.78
CA VAL A 61 10.35 5.06 13.24
C VAL A 61 10.26 4.57 14.68
N THR A 62 10.67 3.32 14.91
CA THR A 62 10.54 2.67 16.23
C THR A 62 11.80 2.00 16.74
N ALA A 63 12.81 1.77 15.88
CA ALA A 63 14.02 1.01 16.25
C ALA A 63 15.26 1.42 15.44
N CYS A 64 16.31 0.59 15.49
CA CYS A 64 17.61 0.84 14.87
C CYS A 64 17.58 1.10 13.36
N CYS A 65 16.58 0.59 12.63
CA CYS A 65 16.37 0.93 11.21
C CYS A 65 16.17 2.45 10.99
N GLY A 66 15.81 3.20 12.02
CA GLY A 66 15.69 4.65 11.96
C GLY A 66 17.00 5.35 11.66
N MET A 67 18.12 4.82 12.12
CA MET A 67 19.44 5.37 11.79
C MET A 67 19.75 5.17 10.30
N GLU A 68 19.40 4.02 9.76
CA GLU A 68 19.58 3.76 8.34
C GLU A 68 18.61 4.58 7.48
N TYR A 69 17.40 4.81 7.96
CA TYR A 69 16.47 5.75 7.33
C TYR A 69 17.06 7.17 7.23
N MET A 70 17.72 7.65 8.28
CA MET A 70 18.44 8.94 8.25
C MET A 70 19.57 8.91 7.21
N SER A 71 20.28 7.79 7.09
CA SER A 71 21.33 7.61 6.06
C SER A 71 20.76 7.65 4.65
N VAL A 72 19.58 7.07 4.42
CA VAL A 72 18.88 7.12 3.14
C VAL A 72 18.43 8.53 2.78
N MET A 73 18.06 9.33 3.76
CA MET A 73 17.69 10.74 3.59
C MET A 73 18.90 11.67 3.42
N ALA A 74 20.12 11.19 3.74
CA ALA A 74 21.32 11.99 3.64
C ALA A 74 21.73 12.23 2.18
N GLY A 75 22.45 13.31 1.91
CA GLY A 75 22.79 13.79 0.57
C GLY A 75 23.53 12.81 -0.35
N ARG A 76 24.10 11.72 0.18
CA ARG A 76 24.75 10.67 -0.64
C ARG A 76 23.72 9.83 -1.41
N TYR A 77 22.61 9.45 -0.75
CA TYR A 77 21.58 8.57 -1.32
C TYR A 77 20.35 9.36 -1.75
N ASP A 78 19.90 10.26 -0.92
CA ASP A 78 18.87 11.27 -1.14
C ASP A 78 17.61 10.79 -1.90
N LEU A 79 16.57 10.50 -1.15
CA LEU A 79 15.26 10.10 -1.70
C LEU A 79 14.60 11.19 -2.57
N ALA A 80 15.05 12.46 -2.44
CA ALA A 80 14.57 13.56 -3.28
C ALA A 80 14.80 13.30 -4.78
N ARG A 81 15.89 12.64 -5.13
CA ARG A 81 16.22 12.27 -6.52
C ARG A 81 15.21 11.35 -7.17
N PHE A 82 14.42 10.65 -6.33
CA PHE A 82 13.38 9.70 -6.75
C PHE A 82 11.97 10.24 -6.50
N GLY A 83 11.84 11.53 -6.18
CA GLY A 83 10.54 12.15 -5.94
C GLY A 83 9.90 11.86 -4.58
N ALA A 84 10.69 11.45 -3.58
CA ALA A 84 10.24 11.17 -2.22
C ALA A 84 11.04 11.99 -1.18
N GLU A 85 11.07 13.32 -1.36
CA GLU A 85 11.95 14.20 -0.60
C GLU A 85 11.49 14.42 0.85
N PHE A 86 10.21 14.81 1.03
CA PHE A 86 9.77 15.32 2.32
C PHE A 86 9.10 14.28 3.20
N PRO A 87 9.66 14.01 4.39
CA PRO A 87 8.92 13.32 5.44
C PRO A 87 7.79 14.23 5.96
N ARG A 88 6.56 13.77 5.85
CA ARG A 88 5.38 14.44 6.41
C ARG A 88 4.96 13.74 7.69
N PHE A 89 5.13 14.39 8.83
CA PHE A 89 4.72 13.85 10.14
C PHE A 89 3.22 13.98 10.41
N THR A 90 2.48 14.45 9.43
CA THR A 90 1.01 14.48 9.46
C THR A 90 0.47 13.40 8.53
N PRO A 91 -0.22 12.37 9.05
CA PRO A 91 -0.72 11.25 8.23
C PRO A 91 -1.61 11.70 7.08
N ARG A 92 -2.36 12.77 7.26
CA ARG A 92 -3.29 13.32 6.26
C ARG A 92 -2.61 13.97 5.06
N GLN A 93 -1.31 14.22 5.14
CA GLN A 93 -0.51 14.85 4.07
C GLN A 93 0.52 13.88 3.49
N ALA A 94 0.49 12.63 3.90
CA ALA A 94 1.42 11.60 3.45
C ALA A 94 0.71 10.54 2.61
N ASP A 95 1.40 10.07 1.59
CA ASP A 95 0.93 9.05 0.66
C ASP A 95 1.58 7.69 0.94
N LEU A 96 2.82 7.69 1.45
CA LEU A 96 3.60 6.49 1.76
C LEU A 96 3.84 6.38 3.26
N LEU A 97 3.36 5.31 3.87
CA LEU A 97 3.70 4.94 5.24
C LEU A 97 4.94 4.04 5.23
N MET A 98 6.05 4.54 5.77
CA MET A 98 7.26 3.75 5.96
C MET A 98 7.30 3.23 7.39
N ILE A 99 7.19 1.92 7.57
CA ILE A 99 7.29 1.28 8.88
C ILE A 99 8.74 0.90 9.10
N VAL A 100 9.43 1.68 9.93
CA VAL A 100 10.88 1.62 10.10
C VAL A 100 11.23 0.99 11.45
N GLY A 101 11.40 -0.32 11.47
CA GLY A 101 11.84 -1.06 12.63
C GLY A 101 10.80 -1.95 13.28
N THR A 102 10.98 -2.25 14.57
CA THR A 102 10.17 -3.20 15.34
C THR A 102 8.85 -2.58 15.79
N ILE A 103 7.76 -3.32 15.65
CA ILE A 103 6.43 -2.93 16.12
C ILE A 103 6.12 -3.69 17.41
N ASN A 104 5.85 -2.97 18.48
CA ASN A 104 5.38 -3.56 19.73
C ASN A 104 3.85 -3.71 19.73
N VAL A 105 3.34 -4.66 20.50
CA VAL A 105 1.89 -4.89 20.68
C VAL A 105 1.17 -3.61 21.12
N LYS A 106 1.80 -2.79 21.98
CA LYS A 106 1.25 -1.50 22.42
C LYS A 106 1.25 -0.42 21.32
N GLN A 107 2.17 -0.51 20.35
CA GLN A 107 2.27 0.43 19.21
C GLN A 107 1.35 0.02 18.04
N SER A 108 0.99 -1.23 17.95
CA SER A 108 0.11 -1.76 16.90
C SER A 108 -1.20 -0.95 16.72
N PRO A 109 -1.98 -0.63 17.76
CA PRO A 109 -3.19 0.19 17.60
C PRO A 109 -2.88 1.63 17.16
N VAL A 110 -1.71 2.17 17.52
CA VAL A 110 -1.28 3.50 17.07
C VAL A 110 -0.96 3.48 15.58
N LEU A 111 -0.20 2.47 15.14
CA LEU A 111 0.12 2.26 13.72
C LEU A 111 -1.15 2.17 12.86
N LYS A 112 -2.13 1.41 13.33
CA LYS A 112 -3.43 1.30 12.64
C LYS A 112 -4.16 2.65 12.57
N ARG A 113 -4.18 3.43 13.64
CA ARG A 113 -4.79 4.78 13.62
C ARG A 113 -4.09 5.72 12.64
N VAL A 114 -2.76 5.66 12.55
CA VAL A 114 -1.98 6.44 11.58
C VAL A 114 -2.38 6.04 10.17
N TYR A 115 -2.45 4.75 9.89
CA TYR A 115 -2.86 4.23 8.58
C TYR A 115 -4.30 4.64 8.21
N ASP A 116 -5.23 4.58 9.16
CA ASP A 116 -6.65 4.95 8.94
C ASP A 116 -6.82 6.46 8.71
N GLN A 117 -5.88 7.30 9.20
CA GLN A 117 -5.87 8.75 8.99
C GLN A 117 -5.26 9.19 7.66
N MET A 118 -4.55 8.31 6.97
CA MET A 118 -3.98 8.61 5.66
C MET A 118 -5.06 8.65 4.59
N CYS A 119 -4.96 9.64 3.70
CA CYS A 119 -5.84 9.76 2.55
C CYS A 119 -5.50 8.70 1.48
N GLU A 120 -6.48 8.29 0.71
CA GLU A 120 -6.25 7.44 -0.46
C GLU A 120 -5.95 8.29 -1.70
N PRO A 121 -5.04 7.81 -2.58
CA PRO A 121 -4.32 6.54 -2.55
C PRO A 121 -3.18 6.54 -1.55
N LYS A 122 -2.98 5.42 -0.84
CA LYS A 122 -1.93 5.25 0.18
C LYS A 122 -1.21 3.93 -0.01
N TRP A 123 0.08 3.93 0.29
CA TRP A 123 0.96 2.77 0.17
C TRP A 123 1.72 2.54 1.47
N VAL A 124 2.13 1.30 1.69
CA VAL A 124 2.86 0.90 2.90
C VAL A 124 4.13 0.15 2.53
N MET A 125 5.26 0.60 3.07
CA MET A 125 6.55 -0.04 2.93
C MET A 125 7.05 -0.54 4.29
N ALA A 126 7.31 -1.84 4.40
CA ALA A 126 7.94 -2.44 5.57
C ALA A 126 9.47 -2.35 5.42
N PHE A 127 10.09 -1.51 6.25
CA PHE A 127 11.52 -1.24 6.24
C PHE A 127 12.23 -2.12 7.27
N GLY A 128 12.94 -3.12 6.78
CA GLY A 128 13.74 -4.04 7.57
C GLY A 128 12.99 -5.30 8.01
N VAL A 129 13.75 -6.27 8.48
CA VAL A 129 13.24 -7.61 8.82
C VAL A 129 12.26 -7.59 9.98
N CYS A 130 12.42 -6.66 10.94
CA CYS A 130 11.49 -6.54 12.07
C CYS A 130 10.09 -6.12 11.63
N ALA A 131 9.99 -5.17 10.70
CA ALA A 131 8.71 -4.77 10.13
C ALA A 131 8.12 -5.83 9.19
N SER A 132 8.97 -6.61 8.52
CA SER A 132 8.55 -7.61 7.54
C SER A 132 8.05 -8.90 8.19
N SER A 133 8.77 -9.44 9.18
CA SER A 133 8.48 -10.75 9.78
C SER A 133 8.66 -10.81 11.29
N GLY A 134 8.97 -9.68 11.95
CA GLY A 134 9.36 -9.65 13.38
C GLY A 134 10.84 -9.92 13.61
N GLY A 135 11.56 -10.41 12.59
CA GLY A 135 12.98 -10.74 12.68
C GLY A 135 13.28 -11.84 13.69
N PHE A 136 14.33 -11.66 14.50
CA PHE A 136 14.70 -12.60 15.55
C PHE A 136 14.01 -12.31 16.90
N TYR A 137 13.17 -11.29 16.98
CA TYR A 137 12.41 -10.95 18.18
C TYR A 137 11.09 -11.74 18.21
N ASP A 138 11.16 -12.99 18.60
CA ASP A 138 9.96 -13.81 18.81
C ASP A 138 9.60 -13.82 20.30
N ASN A 139 8.84 -12.81 20.70
CA ASN A 139 8.38 -12.65 22.07
C ASN A 139 6.95 -12.07 22.14
N TYR A 140 6.36 -12.11 23.34
CA TYR A 140 4.98 -11.65 23.57
C TYR A 140 4.78 -10.12 23.41
N ALA A 141 5.85 -9.35 23.39
CA ALA A 141 5.80 -7.88 23.34
C ALA A 141 5.86 -7.33 21.92
N THR A 142 6.37 -8.12 20.95
CA THR A 142 6.56 -7.71 19.57
C THR A 142 5.54 -8.34 18.63
N VAL A 143 5.14 -7.60 17.61
CA VAL A 143 4.28 -8.09 16.54
C VAL A 143 5.14 -8.73 15.46
N GLN A 144 4.80 -9.93 15.06
CA GLN A 144 5.53 -10.72 14.05
C GLN A 144 5.07 -10.33 12.63
N GLY A 145 5.55 -9.15 12.15
CA GLY A 145 5.21 -8.60 10.85
C GLY A 145 4.13 -7.50 10.90
N ALA A 146 4.34 -6.46 10.09
CA ALA A 146 3.41 -5.34 9.96
C ALA A 146 2.10 -5.74 9.25
N ASP A 147 2.17 -6.76 8.41
CA ASP A 147 1.05 -7.35 7.66
C ASP A 147 -0.08 -7.90 8.54
N ARG A 148 0.22 -8.23 9.80
CA ARG A 148 -0.80 -8.60 10.79
C ARG A 148 -1.66 -7.44 11.25
N VAL A 149 -1.20 -6.22 11.05
CA VAL A 149 -1.87 -5.00 11.53
C VAL A 149 -2.49 -4.22 10.39
N ILE A 150 -1.73 -4.02 9.30
CA ILE A 150 -2.11 -3.25 8.12
C ILE A 150 -1.58 -3.92 6.84
N PRO A 151 -2.22 -3.74 5.68
CA PRO A 151 -1.71 -4.27 4.43
C PRO A 151 -0.38 -3.62 4.06
N VAL A 152 0.58 -4.42 3.58
CA VAL A 152 1.91 -3.98 3.17
C VAL A 152 2.07 -4.17 1.66
N ASP A 153 2.58 -3.13 0.99
CA ASP A 153 2.76 -3.11 -0.46
C ASP A 153 4.15 -3.59 -0.88
N VAL A 154 5.18 -3.18 -0.14
CA VAL A 154 6.58 -3.49 -0.44
C VAL A 154 7.31 -3.86 0.84
N TYR A 155 8.12 -4.90 0.77
CA TYR A 155 8.99 -5.34 1.85
C TYR A 155 10.45 -5.11 1.46
N VAL A 156 11.21 -4.43 2.34
CA VAL A 156 12.65 -4.22 2.18
C VAL A 156 13.38 -5.07 3.20
N PRO A 157 14.04 -6.16 2.79
CA PRO A 157 14.74 -7.05 3.71
C PRO A 157 16.06 -6.43 4.19
N GLY A 158 16.48 -6.79 5.40
CA GLY A 158 17.74 -6.38 6.00
C GLY A 158 17.61 -6.06 7.49
N CYS A 159 18.74 -6.07 8.23
CA CYS A 159 18.74 -5.77 9.66
C CYS A 159 19.98 -4.96 10.06
N PRO A 160 19.99 -3.62 9.82
CA PRO A 160 19.12 -2.86 8.92
C PRO A 160 19.38 -3.12 7.42
N PRO A 161 18.43 -2.83 6.54
CA PRO A 161 18.68 -2.88 5.09
C PRO A 161 19.62 -1.75 4.66
N ARG A 162 20.46 -2.01 3.67
CA ARG A 162 21.30 -0.97 3.11
C ARG A 162 20.48 0.11 2.39
N PRO A 163 20.98 1.36 2.32
CA PRO A 163 20.28 2.44 1.62
C PRO A 163 19.91 2.10 0.17
N GLU A 164 20.78 1.39 -0.55
CA GLU A 164 20.52 0.97 -1.92
C GLU A 164 19.29 0.06 -2.02
N GLN A 165 19.12 -0.85 -1.07
CA GLN A 165 17.93 -1.74 -1.04
C GLN A 165 16.64 -0.97 -0.79
N VAL A 166 16.70 0.10 -0.02
CA VAL A 166 15.55 0.98 0.21
C VAL A 166 15.18 1.75 -1.06
N LEU A 167 16.18 2.24 -1.78
CA LEU A 167 15.98 2.89 -3.08
C LEU A 167 15.39 1.92 -4.11
N ASP A 168 15.86 0.68 -4.14
CA ASP A 168 15.27 -0.36 -5.01
C ASP A 168 13.83 -0.68 -4.62
N GLY A 169 13.53 -0.77 -3.31
CA GLY A 169 12.17 -0.92 -2.82
C GLY A 169 11.26 0.24 -3.22
N LEU A 170 11.78 1.48 -3.21
CA LEU A 170 11.04 2.65 -3.68
C LEU A 170 10.75 2.57 -5.19
N LYS A 171 11.72 2.14 -6.01
CA LYS A 171 11.51 1.95 -7.46
C LYS A 171 10.43 0.91 -7.74
N ILE A 172 10.46 -0.23 -7.04
CA ILE A 172 9.41 -1.26 -7.15
C ILE A 172 8.03 -0.67 -6.81
N LEU A 173 7.97 0.16 -5.78
CA LEU A 173 6.74 0.86 -5.42
C LEU A 173 6.28 1.81 -6.54
N GLN A 174 7.20 2.58 -7.12
CA GLN A 174 6.90 3.51 -8.22
C GLN A 174 6.36 2.78 -9.45
N GLU A 175 6.95 1.64 -9.80
CA GLU A 175 6.45 0.76 -10.88
C GLU A 175 5.04 0.25 -10.57
N LYS A 176 4.78 -0.16 -9.33
CA LYS A 176 3.46 -0.56 -8.86
C LYS A 176 2.44 0.57 -9.00
N ILE A 177 2.79 1.79 -8.59
CA ILE A 177 1.93 2.98 -8.70
C ILE A 177 1.60 3.28 -10.17
N GLN A 178 2.59 3.22 -11.05
CA GLN A 178 2.40 3.47 -12.49
C GLN A 178 1.52 2.40 -13.15
N SER A 179 1.63 1.14 -12.71
CA SER A 179 0.83 0.03 -13.24
C SER A 179 -0.60 0.04 -12.71
N GLN A 180 -0.84 0.63 -11.54
CA GLN A 180 -2.18 0.79 -11.01
C GLN A 180 -2.93 1.77 -11.90
N ARG A 181 -3.83 1.25 -12.75
CA ARG A 181 -4.80 2.11 -13.44
C ARG A 181 -5.49 2.97 -12.39
N HIS A 182 -5.56 4.24 -12.65
CA HIS A 182 -6.37 5.17 -11.89
C HIS A 182 -7.82 4.70 -11.98
N GLN A 183 -8.17 3.75 -11.12
CA GLN A 183 -9.56 3.41 -10.91
C GLN A 183 -10.18 4.60 -10.19
N LEU A 184 -11.10 5.27 -10.83
CA LEU A 184 -12.07 6.19 -10.23
C LEU A 184 -12.98 5.45 -9.20
N HIS A 185 -12.56 4.28 -8.80
CA HIS A 185 -13.23 3.32 -7.93
C HIS A 185 -13.08 3.59 -6.42
N SER A 186 -12.62 4.76 -6.00
CA SER A 186 -12.63 5.11 -4.58
C SER A 186 -14.05 5.15 -3.99
N VAL A 187 -15.04 5.41 -4.83
CA VAL A 187 -16.46 5.50 -4.38
C VAL A 187 -17.09 4.10 -4.20
N GLU A 188 -16.78 3.13 -5.06
CA GLU A 188 -17.33 1.77 -4.93
C GLU A 188 -16.71 1.00 -3.78
N LYS A 189 -15.40 1.17 -3.54
CA LYS A 189 -14.72 0.48 -2.44
C LYS A 189 -15.11 1.02 -1.06
N SER A 190 -15.44 2.31 -0.96
CA SER A 190 -16.03 2.86 0.27
C SER A 190 -17.44 2.33 0.52
N ALA A 191 -18.23 2.15 -0.52
CA ALA A 191 -19.58 1.56 -0.43
C ALA A 191 -19.52 0.07 0.00
N GLU A 192 -18.56 -0.71 -0.52
CA GLU A 192 -18.34 -2.10 -0.09
C GLU A 192 -17.90 -2.21 1.38
N LEU A 193 -17.03 -1.31 1.83
CA LEU A 193 -16.58 -1.28 3.22
C LEU A 193 -17.67 -0.84 4.20
N GLU A 194 -18.57 0.04 3.77
CA GLU A 194 -19.76 0.41 4.55
C GLU A 194 -20.76 -0.75 4.66
N ASP A 195 -20.98 -1.50 3.56
CA ASP A 195 -21.85 -2.68 3.55
C ASP A 195 -21.28 -3.83 4.42
N ASP A 196 -19.98 -4.07 4.39
CA ASP A 196 -19.32 -5.01 5.28
C ASP A 196 -19.34 -4.57 6.75
N GLY A 197 -19.24 -3.28 7.00
CA GLY A 197 -19.40 -2.69 8.33
C GLY A 197 -20.83 -2.89 8.90
N GLU A 198 -21.85 -2.73 8.08
CA GLU A 198 -23.25 -2.99 8.46
C GLU A 198 -23.52 -4.48 8.65
N LYS A 199 -23.02 -5.35 7.77
CA LYS A 199 -23.12 -6.81 7.93
C LYS A 199 -22.49 -7.27 9.24
N LYS A 200 -21.33 -6.71 9.59
CA LYS A 200 -20.64 -6.99 10.85
C LYS A 200 -21.42 -6.50 12.07
N LYS A 201 -22.05 -5.32 12.00
CA LYS A 201 -22.94 -4.80 13.06
C LYS A 201 -24.17 -5.69 13.23
N ARG A 202 -24.83 -6.12 12.16
CA ARG A 202 -25.97 -7.06 12.17
C ARG A 202 -25.60 -8.41 12.77
N PHE A 203 -24.40 -8.95 12.42
CA PHE A 203 -23.91 -10.20 12.97
C PHE A 203 -23.64 -10.13 14.48
N LEU A 204 -23.05 -9.02 14.95
CA LEU A 204 -22.79 -8.80 16.38
C LEU A 204 -24.09 -8.55 17.19
N ALA A 205 -25.08 -7.90 16.59
CA ALA A 205 -26.39 -7.72 17.21
C ALA A 205 -27.12 -9.06 17.38
N ARG A 206 -27.01 -9.97 16.40
CA ARG A 206 -27.63 -11.31 16.45
C ARG A 206 -26.98 -12.24 17.48
N LYS A 207 -25.75 -12.00 17.89
CA LYS A 207 -25.06 -12.75 18.95
C LYS A 207 -25.38 -12.25 20.38
N ARG A 208 -26.00 -11.08 20.49
CA ARG A 208 -26.37 -10.47 21.77
C ARG A 208 -27.84 -10.67 22.11
N ALA A 209 -28.64 -11.16 21.20
CA ALA A 209 -30.04 -11.59 21.39
C ALA A 209 -30.10 -13.12 21.57
#